data_12b3d8fb25bd50234e0ccdee7a17dd74
#
_entry.id   12b3d8fb25bd50234e0ccdee7a17dd74
#
_cell.length_a   1.000
_cell.length_b   1.000
_cell.length_c   1.000
_cell.angle_alpha   90.00
_cell.angle_beta   90.00
_cell.angle_gamma   90.00
#
_symmetry.space_group_name_H-M   'P 1'
#
loop_
_entity.id
_entity.type
_entity.pdbx_description
1 polymer ?
#
loop_
_entity_poly.entity_id
_entity_poly.type
_entity_poly.pdbx_seq_one_letter_code
_entity_poly.pdbx_strand_id
1 'polypeptide(L)'
;RKYKTYAAQSGKIISLSEAKVAHQAFHNAYPRLRQWHRERAALVEDGWTYVRTPLGRRRLLSYDDATMTACANTLIQGAGADILKLSLANLSPHLGDEAHLVACVHDEIVLEAVEDKVEHYKETLERCMKEAAETILKEVPAKADASFGDDWADK
;
A
#
# COMPACT_ATOMS: atom_id res chain seq x y z
N ARG A 1 -17.44 -3.28 -17.56
CA ARG A 1 -18.43 -2.30 -17.03
C ARG A 1 -17.79 -1.37 -16.02
N LYS A 2 -17.18 -1.84 -14.91
CA LYS A 2 -16.56 -1.01 -13.86
C LYS A 2 -15.55 0.02 -14.40
N TYR A 3 -14.68 -0.36 -15.35
CA TYR A 3 -13.72 0.57 -15.96
C TYR A 3 -14.39 1.73 -16.70
N LYS A 4 -15.48 1.46 -17.43
CA LYS A 4 -16.27 2.51 -18.09
C LYS A 4 -16.87 3.51 -17.08
N THR A 5 -17.40 3.01 -15.96
CA THR A 5 -17.95 3.85 -14.88
C THR A 5 -16.86 4.72 -14.26
N TYR A 6 -15.69 4.15 -13.98
CA TYR A 6 -14.54 4.90 -13.46
C TYR A 6 -14.05 5.99 -14.42
N ALA A 7 -13.95 5.69 -15.72
CA ALA A 7 -13.59 6.68 -16.74
C ALA A 7 -14.59 7.85 -16.78
N ALA A 8 -15.89 7.57 -16.66
CA ALA A 8 -16.92 8.59 -16.62
C ALA A 8 -16.81 9.49 -15.38
N GLN A 9 -16.49 8.94 -14.22
CA GLN A 9 -16.23 9.71 -12.99
C GLN A 9 -14.99 10.63 -13.14
N SER A 10 -14.03 10.26 -13.98
CA SER A 10 -12.85 11.07 -14.33
C SER A 10 -13.10 11.98 -15.54
N GLY A 11 -14.36 12.20 -15.92
CA GLY A 11 -14.76 13.09 -17.02
C GLY A 11 -14.56 12.51 -18.42
N LYS A 12 -14.22 11.21 -18.56
CA LYS A 12 -13.98 10.56 -19.85
C LYS A 12 -15.13 9.60 -20.21
N ILE A 13 -15.87 9.94 -21.27
CA ILE A 13 -16.92 9.06 -21.80
C ILE A 13 -16.30 8.13 -22.84
N ILE A 14 -16.26 6.83 -22.55
CA ILE A 14 -15.75 5.80 -23.44
C ILE A 14 -16.84 4.74 -23.73
N SER A 15 -16.80 4.16 -24.90
CA SER A 15 -17.65 3.03 -25.28
C SER A 15 -17.21 1.74 -24.56
N LEU A 16 -18.06 0.72 -24.59
CA LEU A 16 -17.68 -0.59 -24.04
C LEU A 16 -16.57 -1.27 -24.86
N SER A 17 -16.53 -1.03 -26.17
CA SER A 17 -15.48 -1.52 -27.06
C SER A 17 -14.13 -0.91 -26.74
N GLU A 18 -14.04 0.41 -26.59
CA GLU A 18 -12.82 1.10 -26.19
C GLU A 18 -12.34 0.64 -24.81
N ALA A 19 -13.26 0.46 -23.85
CA ALA A 19 -12.92 -0.07 -22.53
C ALA A 19 -12.33 -1.50 -22.60
N LYS A 20 -12.83 -2.36 -23.48
CA LYS A 20 -12.30 -3.70 -23.71
C LYS A 20 -10.91 -3.66 -24.36
N VAL A 21 -10.72 -2.81 -25.36
CA VAL A 21 -9.42 -2.63 -26.03
C VAL A 21 -8.38 -2.12 -25.04
N ALA A 22 -8.69 -1.10 -24.26
CA ALA A 22 -7.79 -0.58 -23.23
C ALA A 22 -7.42 -1.63 -22.15
N HIS A 23 -8.41 -2.41 -21.69
CA HIS A 23 -8.19 -3.51 -20.75
C HIS A 23 -7.27 -4.60 -21.34
N GLN A 24 -7.49 -4.97 -22.61
CA GLN A 24 -6.64 -5.96 -23.28
C GLN A 24 -5.22 -5.42 -23.49
N ALA A 25 -5.06 -4.17 -23.92
CA ALA A 25 -3.77 -3.51 -24.09
C ALA A 25 -2.98 -3.47 -22.78
N PHE A 26 -3.63 -3.11 -21.65
CA PHE A 26 -3.03 -3.14 -20.33
C PHE A 26 -2.50 -4.53 -19.96
N HIS A 27 -3.31 -5.57 -20.12
CA HIS A 27 -2.87 -6.93 -19.79
C HIS A 27 -1.83 -7.50 -20.76
N ASN A 28 -1.75 -7.00 -21.98
CA ASN A 28 -0.69 -7.35 -22.92
C ASN A 28 0.64 -6.67 -22.55
N ALA A 29 0.56 -5.41 -22.06
CA ALA A 29 1.73 -4.68 -21.56
C ALA A 29 2.28 -5.29 -20.25
N TYR A 30 1.39 -5.88 -19.43
CA TYR A 30 1.75 -6.45 -18.12
C TYR A 30 1.35 -7.94 -18.00
N PRO A 31 1.98 -8.86 -18.77
CA PRO A 31 1.57 -10.26 -18.82
C PRO A 31 1.73 -10.99 -17.47
N ARG A 32 2.74 -10.63 -16.67
CA ARG A 32 2.95 -11.20 -15.32
C ARG A 32 1.84 -10.83 -14.36
N LEU A 33 1.29 -9.60 -14.45
CA LEU A 33 0.14 -9.19 -13.64
C LEU A 33 -1.11 -10.00 -14.02
N ARG A 34 -1.31 -10.26 -15.32
CA ARG A 34 -2.41 -11.11 -15.79
C ARG A 34 -2.29 -12.55 -15.26
N GLN A 35 -1.09 -13.10 -15.27
CA GLN A 35 -0.80 -14.42 -14.70
C GLN A 35 -1.09 -14.43 -13.19
N TRP A 36 -0.59 -13.46 -12.46
CA TRP A 36 -0.81 -13.33 -11.03
C TRP A 36 -2.28 -13.23 -10.65
N HIS A 37 -3.11 -12.50 -11.43
CA HIS A 37 -4.56 -12.46 -11.24
C HIS A 37 -5.21 -13.83 -11.41
N ARG A 38 -4.77 -14.64 -12.42
CA ARG A 38 -5.28 -16.00 -12.62
C ARG A 38 -4.94 -16.92 -11.45
N GLU A 39 -3.71 -16.84 -10.96
CA GLU A 39 -3.28 -17.61 -9.78
C GLU A 39 -4.12 -17.26 -8.54
N ARG A 40 -4.45 -15.96 -8.35
CA ARG A 40 -5.34 -15.55 -7.25
C ARG A 40 -6.78 -16.02 -7.43
N ALA A 41 -7.28 -16.07 -8.66
CA ALA A 41 -8.59 -16.63 -8.96
C ALA A 41 -8.64 -18.13 -8.66
N ALA A 42 -7.63 -18.90 -9.06
CA ALA A 42 -7.53 -20.32 -8.79
C ALA A 42 -7.57 -20.65 -7.28
N LEU A 43 -6.87 -19.86 -6.44
CA LEU A 43 -6.91 -20.05 -4.99
C LEU A 43 -8.32 -19.93 -4.40
N VAL A 44 -9.15 -19.05 -4.96
CA VAL A 44 -10.55 -18.88 -4.52
C VAL A 44 -11.41 -20.06 -4.98
N GLU A 45 -11.22 -20.53 -6.22
CA GLU A 45 -11.92 -21.69 -6.79
C GLU A 45 -11.58 -22.98 -6.02
N ASP A 46 -10.33 -23.11 -5.53
CA ASP A 46 -9.87 -24.23 -4.70
C ASP A 46 -10.40 -24.18 -3.24
N GLY A 47 -11.22 -23.17 -2.91
CA GLY A 47 -11.83 -23.03 -1.59
C GLY A 47 -10.89 -22.48 -0.52
N TRP A 48 -9.87 -21.73 -0.87
CA TRP A 48 -8.99 -21.05 0.07
C TRP A 48 -9.78 -20.07 0.95
N THR A 49 -9.64 -20.22 2.27
CA THR A 49 -10.39 -19.42 3.25
C THR A 49 -9.56 -18.29 3.87
N TYR A 50 -8.28 -18.18 3.54
CA TYR A 50 -7.42 -17.10 4.03
C TYR A 50 -6.32 -16.73 3.03
N VAL A 51 -5.84 -15.50 3.14
CA VAL A 51 -4.69 -14.96 2.42
C VAL A 51 -3.63 -14.52 3.41
N ARG A 52 -2.36 -14.73 3.10
CA ARG A 52 -1.23 -14.25 3.92
C ARG A 52 -0.57 -13.05 3.27
N THR A 53 -0.27 -12.05 4.09
CA THR A 53 0.60 -10.94 3.68
C THR A 53 2.07 -11.40 3.58
N PRO A 54 2.98 -10.63 2.98
CA PRO A 54 4.41 -10.98 2.91
C PRO A 54 5.06 -11.29 4.27
N LEU A 55 4.64 -10.61 5.34
CA LEU A 55 5.11 -10.89 6.71
C LEU A 55 4.32 -11.99 7.42
N GLY A 56 3.45 -12.71 6.71
CA GLY A 56 2.76 -13.89 7.22
C GLY A 56 1.44 -13.63 7.95
N ARG A 57 1.01 -12.38 8.09
CA ARG A 57 -0.27 -12.04 8.71
C ARG A 57 -1.42 -12.61 7.87
N ARG A 58 -2.36 -13.28 8.51
CA ARG A 58 -3.52 -13.92 7.86
C ARG A 58 -4.72 -13.00 7.85
N ARG A 59 -5.38 -12.90 6.70
CA ARG A 59 -6.75 -12.41 6.58
C ARG A 59 -7.65 -13.59 6.22
N LEU A 60 -8.61 -13.86 7.07
CA LEU A 60 -9.69 -14.81 6.76
C LEU A 60 -10.62 -14.15 5.74
N LEU A 61 -11.03 -14.91 4.74
CA LEU A 61 -12.05 -14.54 3.78
C LEU A 61 -13.32 -15.33 4.11
N SER A 62 -14.43 -14.64 4.31
CA SER A 62 -15.73 -15.30 4.41
C SER A 62 -16.10 -15.91 3.05
N TYR A 63 -17.04 -16.84 3.03
CA TYR A 63 -17.50 -17.47 1.79
C TYR A 63 -17.98 -16.43 0.77
N ASP A 64 -18.67 -15.39 1.22
CA ASP A 64 -19.19 -14.32 0.38
C ASP A 64 -18.11 -13.33 -0.08
N ASP A 65 -17.02 -13.17 0.69
CA ASP A 65 -15.91 -12.27 0.42
C ASP A 65 -14.76 -12.94 -0.37
N ALA A 66 -14.80 -14.25 -0.53
CA ALA A 66 -13.75 -15.03 -1.21
C ALA A 66 -13.78 -14.77 -2.72
N THR A 67 -13.25 -13.64 -3.15
CA THR A 67 -13.11 -13.25 -4.55
C THR A 67 -11.65 -13.05 -4.93
N MET A 68 -11.33 -13.23 -6.22
CA MET A 68 -9.99 -12.91 -6.76
C MET A 68 -9.56 -11.48 -6.38
N THR A 69 -10.47 -10.53 -6.46
CA THR A 69 -10.19 -9.12 -6.11
C THR A 69 -9.85 -8.97 -4.62
N ALA A 70 -10.57 -9.64 -3.73
CA ALA A 70 -10.28 -9.61 -2.30
C ALA A 70 -8.93 -10.27 -1.98
N CYS A 71 -8.62 -11.41 -2.60
CA CYS A 71 -7.31 -12.06 -2.50
C CYS A 71 -6.17 -11.13 -2.94
N ALA A 72 -6.26 -10.61 -4.15
CA ALA A 72 -5.24 -9.74 -4.74
C ALA A 72 -5.06 -8.45 -3.93
N ASN A 73 -6.16 -7.79 -3.58
CA ASN A 73 -6.12 -6.55 -2.82
C ASN A 73 -5.54 -6.74 -1.41
N THR A 74 -5.84 -7.87 -0.76
CA THR A 74 -5.29 -8.19 0.57
C THR A 74 -3.77 -8.30 0.55
N LEU A 75 -3.18 -8.86 -0.51
CA LEU A 75 -1.72 -8.94 -0.61
C LEU A 75 -1.09 -7.56 -0.73
N ILE A 76 -1.65 -6.67 -1.53
CA ILE A 76 -1.11 -5.32 -1.76
C ILE A 76 -1.35 -4.42 -0.53
N GLN A 77 -2.61 -4.26 -0.11
CA GLN A 77 -2.95 -3.42 1.04
C GLN A 77 -2.39 -3.99 2.35
N GLY A 78 -2.34 -5.30 2.46
CA GLY A 78 -1.73 -5.98 3.60
C GLY A 78 -0.23 -5.77 3.67
N ALA A 79 0.48 -5.76 2.54
CA ALA A 79 1.90 -5.44 2.49
C ALA A 79 2.15 -3.99 2.94
N GLY A 80 1.36 -3.02 2.45
CA GLY A 80 1.43 -1.63 2.90
C GLY A 80 1.22 -1.48 4.41
N ALA A 81 0.19 -2.14 4.96
CA ALA A 81 -0.06 -2.14 6.39
C ALA A 81 1.04 -2.84 7.21
N ASP A 82 1.69 -3.86 6.66
CA ASP A 82 2.82 -4.52 7.31
C ASP A 82 4.06 -3.61 7.30
N ILE A 83 4.33 -2.90 6.19
CA ILE A 83 5.39 -1.90 6.09
C ILE A 83 5.18 -0.80 7.13
N LEU A 84 3.97 -0.22 7.20
CA LEU A 84 3.67 0.84 8.16
C LEU A 84 3.90 0.39 9.61
N LYS A 85 3.45 -0.81 9.98
CA LYS A 85 3.66 -1.35 11.32
C LYS A 85 5.13 -1.61 11.64
N LEU A 86 5.88 -2.08 10.66
CA LEU A 86 7.31 -2.28 10.82
C LEU A 86 8.05 -0.95 10.91
N SER A 87 7.62 0.07 10.14
CA SER A 87 8.13 1.44 10.24
C SER A 87 7.94 2.01 11.64
N LEU A 88 6.76 1.83 12.24
CA LEU A 88 6.48 2.26 13.61
C LEU A 88 7.33 1.51 14.63
N ALA A 89 7.54 0.21 14.44
CA ALA A 89 8.40 -0.59 15.31
C ALA A 89 9.87 -0.13 15.24
N ASN A 90 10.37 0.17 14.02
CA ASN A 90 11.72 0.68 13.82
C ASN A 90 11.87 2.12 14.40
N LEU A 91 10.83 2.93 14.28
CA LEU A 91 10.83 4.32 14.73
C LEU A 91 10.74 4.46 16.26
N SER A 92 9.95 3.60 16.90
CA SER A 92 9.66 3.67 18.34
C SER A 92 10.89 3.84 19.25
N PRO A 93 12.04 3.16 19.03
CA PRO A 93 13.24 3.35 19.86
C PRO A 93 13.91 4.72 19.72
N HIS A 94 13.57 5.48 18.68
CA HIS A 94 14.11 6.82 18.40
C HIS A 94 13.24 7.95 18.95
N LEU A 95 12.01 7.62 19.40
CA LEU A 95 11.10 8.59 20.02
C LEU A 95 11.37 8.71 21.50
N GLY A 96 11.16 9.91 22.06
CA GLY A 96 11.34 10.23 23.46
C GLY A 96 10.72 11.58 23.79
N ASP A 97 11.30 12.32 24.73
CA ASP A 97 10.75 13.61 25.16
C ASP A 97 10.82 14.71 24.09
N GLU A 98 11.69 14.54 23.07
CA GLU A 98 11.90 15.53 22.01
C GLU A 98 11.04 15.27 20.75
N ALA A 99 10.44 14.07 20.61
CA ALA A 99 9.57 13.75 19.50
C ALA A 99 8.53 12.68 19.86
N HIS A 100 7.30 12.89 19.41
CA HIS A 100 6.16 12.05 19.71
C HIS A 100 5.42 11.62 18.43
N LEU A 101 4.92 10.38 18.43
CA LEU A 101 3.99 9.93 17.41
C LEU A 101 2.61 10.56 17.66
N VAL A 102 2.13 11.33 16.70
CA VAL A 102 0.83 12.02 16.79
C VAL A 102 -0.26 11.23 16.07
N ALA A 103 0.01 10.78 14.84
CA ALA A 103 -0.98 10.08 14.03
C ALA A 103 -0.35 9.14 13.01
N CYS A 104 -1.17 8.18 12.56
CA CYS A 104 -0.94 7.40 11.35
C CYS A 104 -2.17 7.52 10.47
N VAL A 105 -2.01 8.03 9.26
CA VAL A 105 -3.11 8.27 8.32
C VAL A 105 -2.78 7.59 6.99
N HIS A 106 -3.49 6.49 6.68
CA HIS A 106 -3.21 5.64 5.52
C HIS A 106 -1.77 5.08 5.52
N ASP A 107 -0.89 5.67 4.73
CA ASP A 107 0.53 5.34 4.55
C ASP A 107 1.47 6.43 5.10
N GLU A 108 0.91 7.43 5.78
CA GLU A 108 1.66 8.52 6.42
C GLU A 108 1.85 8.28 7.92
N ILE A 109 3.00 8.68 8.44
CA ILE A 109 3.31 8.76 9.87
C ILE A 109 3.53 10.24 10.20
N VAL A 110 2.81 10.74 11.19
CA VAL A 110 2.89 12.13 11.65
C VAL A 110 3.56 12.16 13.00
N LEU A 111 4.65 12.94 13.10
CA LEU A 111 5.39 13.19 14.33
C LEU A 111 5.26 14.67 14.71
N GLU A 112 5.28 14.93 15.99
CA GLU A 112 5.56 16.23 16.57
C GLU A 112 6.97 16.19 17.17
N ALA A 113 7.81 17.14 16.84
CA ALA A 113 9.19 17.20 17.33
C ALA A 113 9.58 18.62 17.74
N VAL A 114 10.54 18.74 18.65
CA VAL A 114 11.12 20.05 19.02
C VAL A 114 11.79 20.68 17.79
N GLU A 115 11.64 21.99 17.63
CA GLU A 115 11.98 22.73 16.41
C GLU A 115 13.44 22.55 15.98
N ASP A 116 14.38 22.57 16.91
CA ASP A 116 15.82 22.42 16.64
C ASP A 116 16.25 20.99 16.27
N LYS A 117 15.33 20.00 16.34
CA LYS A 117 15.56 18.58 16.02
C LYS A 117 14.77 18.09 14.81
N VAL A 118 14.01 18.93 14.17
CA VAL A 118 13.08 18.55 13.09
C VAL A 118 13.80 17.81 11.95
N GLU A 119 14.95 18.31 11.48
CA GLU A 119 15.71 17.65 10.41
C GLU A 119 16.20 16.25 10.83
N HIS A 120 16.65 16.09 12.06
CA HIS A 120 17.07 14.79 12.60
C HIS A 120 15.91 13.78 12.60
N TYR A 121 14.72 14.20 13.04
CA TYR A 121 13.55 13.30 13.07
C TYR A 121 12.97 13.04 11.70
N LYS A 122 13.03 13.97 10.77
CA LYS A 122 12.72 13.78 9.36
C LYS A 122 13.59 12.68 8.76
N GLU A 123 14.91 12.79 8.84
CA GLU A 123 15.84 11.78 8.33
C GLU A 123 15.63 10.41 9.00
N THR A 124 15.38 10.40 10.30
CA THR A 124 15.10 9.17 11.05
C THR A 124 13.81 8.50 10.59
N LEU A 125 12.75 9.28 10.37
CA LEU A 125 11.46 8.79 9.85
C LEU A 125 11.62 8.19 8.45
N GLU A 126 12.23 8.92 7.52
CA GLU A 126 12.49 8.46 6.15
C GLU A 126 13.31 7.16 6.14
N ARG A 127 14.35 7.08 6.94
CA ARG A 127 15.19 5.89 7.09
C ARG A 127 14.39 4.70 7.62
N CYS A 128 13.64 4.86 8.72
CA CYS A 128 12.84 3.80 9.32
C CYS A 128 11.76 3.26 8.38
N MET A 129 11.09 4.14 7.64
CA MET A 129 10.09 3.76 6.64
C MET A 129 10.72 3.05 5.45
N LYS A 130 11.86 3.52 4.95
CA LYS A 130 12.59 2.89 3.86
C LYS A 130 13.08 1.49 4.24
N GLU A 131 13.75 1.33 5.38
CA GLU A 131 14.23 0.04 5.89
C GLU A 131 13.09 -0.96 6.07
N ALA A 132 11.95 -0.50 6.60
CA ALA A 132 10.74 -1.32 6.72
C ALA A 132 10.23 -1.78 5.35
N ALA A 133 10.15 -0.89 4.37
CA ALA A 133 9.70 -1.22 3.02
C ALA A 133 10.66 -2.19 2.33
N GLU A 134 11.97 -2.02 2.45
CA GLU A 134 13.02 -2.89 1.89
C GLU A 134 13.00 -4.32 2.49
N THR A 135 12.38 -4.51 3.65
CA THR A 135 12.13 -5.85 4.21
C THR A 135 11.21 -6.67 3.32
N ILE A 136 10.25 -6.02 2.64
CA ILE A 136 9.24 -6.65 1.77
C ILE A 136 9.59 -6.47 0.29
N LEU A 137 9.99 -5.26 -0.11
CA LEU A 137 10.29 -4.89 -1.50
C LEU A 137 11.75 -5.21 -1.83
N LYS A 138 12.01 -6.40 -2.38
CA LYS A 138 13.39 -6.86 -2.66
C LYS A 138 13.92 -6.41 -4.02
N GLU A 139 13.04 -6.23 -5.00
CA GLU A 139 13.40 -5.94 -6.40
C GLU A 139 13.05 -4.51 -6.82
N VAL A 140 12.23 -3.83 -6.01
CA VAL A 140 11.78 -2.46 -6.29
C VAL A 140 12.36 -1.54 -5.22
N PRO A 141 12.99 -0.42 -5.59
CA PRO A 141 13.52 0.52 -4.63
C PRO A 141 12.37 1.13 -3.79
N ALA A 142 12.58 1.16 -2.49
CA ALA A 142 11.68 1.85 -1.57
C ALA A 142 12.08 3.32 -1.45
N LYS A 143 11.09 4.21 -1.42
CA LYS A 143 11.26 5.63 -1.18
C LYS A 143 10.26 6.08 -0.13
N ALA A 144 10.73 6.87 0.82
CA ALA A 144 9.92 7.62 1.76
C ALA A 144 10.41 9.07 1.71
N ASP A 145 9.49 9.99 1.63
CA ASP A 145 9.77 11.42 1.64
C ASP A 145 9.04 12.02 2.84
N ALA A 146 9.72 12.82 3.64
CA ALA A 146 9.12 13.56 4.73
C ALA A 146 9.27 15.07 4.51
N SER A 147 8.25 15.81 4.89
CA SER A 147 8.24 17.27 4.97
C SER A 147 7.93 17.69 6.41
N PHE A 148 8.16 18.93 6.74
CA PHE A 148 7.79 19.51 8.02
C PHE A 148 7.27 20.94 7.85
N GLY A 149 6.48 21.40 8.80
CA GLY A 149 5.89 22.72 8.86
C GLY A 149 5.33 22.94 10.27
N ASP A 150 4.70 24.08 10.48
CA ASP A 150 4.10 24.44 11.77
C ASP A 150 2.84 23.63 12.07
N ASP A 151 2.18 23.13 11.03
CA ASP A 151 1.05 22.21 11.14
C ASP A 151 1.01 21.18 10.01
N TRP A 152 0.10 20.20 10.10
CA TRP A 152 -0.02 19.12 9.12
C TRP A 152 -0.51 19.60 7.73
N ALA A 153 -1.04 20.80 7.60
CA ALA A 153 -1.47 21.34 6.32
C ALA A 153 -0.31 21.92 5.50
N ASP A 154 0.85 22.14 6.12
CA ASP A 154 2.06 22.68 5.49
C ASP A 154 2.86 21.60 4.74
N LYS A 155 2.22 20.92 3.76
CA LYS A 155 2.82 19.82 2.99
C LYS A 155 3.44 20.31 1.69
#